data_9055152bed19827d9b8aa638378eb5e1
#
_entry.id   9055152bed19827d9b8aa638378eb5e1
#
_cell.length_a   1.000
_cell.length_b   1.000
_cell.length_c   1.000
_cell.angle_alpha   90.00
_cell.angle_beta   90.00
_cell.angle_gamma   90.00
#
_symmetry.space_group_name_H-M   'P 1'
#
loop_
_entity.id
_entity.type
_entity.pdbx_description
1 polymer ?
#
loop_
_entity_poly.entity_id
_entity_poly.type
_entity_poly.pdbx_seq_one_letter_code
_entity_poly.pdbx_strand_id
1 'polypeptide(L)'
;MELSSLNRIYNLVMRKREKENHEVIFGPNGQGHVYKPAPYHGCKAKKLKDKTRWIDDANFEFSIFNLADVHTGLPYPENIKVIDKRWMNDDGKGLYAIFNQGKNLLGQTGERLAFFPIPPNAQDPWHGYPTNSQYIGDELVEHWYSINVISKGIYRKLLKHIL
;
A
#
# COMPACT_ATOMS: atom_id res chain seq x y z
N MET A 1 4.84 7.86 -23.32
CA MET A 1 3.74 6.91 -23.13
C MET A 1 2.45 7.69 -22.94
N GLU A 2 1.43 7.34 -23.67
CA GLU A 2 0.16 8.05 -23.60
C GLU A 2 -0.57 7.79 -22.29
N LEU A 3 -1.15 8.84 -21.73
CA LEU A 3 -1.95 8.79 -20.50
C LEU A 3 -3.10 7.77 -20.60
N SER A 4 -3.65 7.56 -21.81
CA SER A 4 -4.71 6.57 -22.08
C SER A 4 -4.27 5.13 -21.83
N SER A 5 -3.00 4.78 -22.12
CA SER A 5 -2.45 3.43 -21.88
C SER A 5 -2.25 3.18 -20.39
N LEU A 6 -1.75 4.18 -19.68
CA LEU A 6 -1.61 4.11 -18.22
C LEU A 6 -2.96 3.97 -17.53
N ASN A 7 -3.96 4.71 -17.97
CA ASN A 7 -5.32 4.61 -17.43
C ASN A 7 -5.95 3.25 -17.70
N ARG A 8 -5.69 2.64 -18.86
CA ARG A 8 -6.15 1.28 -19.16
C ARG A 8 -5.53 0.24 -18.23
N ILE A 9 -4.22 0.31 -18.03
CA ILE A 9 -3.51 -0.60 -17.12
C ILE A 9 -4.01 -0.41 -15.70
N TYR A 10 -4.16 0.84 -15.26
CA TYR A 10 -4.71 1.18 -13.97
C TYR A 10 -6.10 0.58 -13.78
N ASN A 11 -7.00 0.79 -14.72
CA ASN A 11 -8.37 0.29 -14.65
C ASN A 11 -8.45 -1.24 -14.67
N LEU A 12 -7.56 -1.92 -15.40
CA LEU A 12 -7.47 -3.39 -15.41
C LEU A 12 -7.02 -3.94 -14.06
N VAL A 13 -6.04 -3.29 -13.43
CA VAL A 13 -5.51 -3.68 -12.13
C VAL A 13 -6.52 -3.40 -11.02
N MET A 14 -7.31 -2.34 -11.18
CA MET A 14 -8.26 -1.85 -10.18
C MET A 14 -9.67 -2.46 -10.33
N ARG A 15 -9.77 -3.65 -10.89
CA ARG A 15 -11.05 -4.30 -11.11
C ARG A 15 -11.82 -4.50 -9.80
N LYS A 16 -13.00 -3.89 -9.74
CA LYS A 16 -13.93 -4.00 -8.62
C LYS A 16 -14.88 -5.18 -8.86
N ARG A 17 -15.07 -6.01 -7.84
CA ARG A 17 -16.06 -7.09 -7.84
C ARG A 17 -17.01 -6.93 -6.67
N GLU A 18 -18.28 -7.24 -6.88
CA GLU A 18 -19.28 -7.28 -5.83
C GLU A 18 -19.54 -8.72 -5.39
N LYS A 19 -19.64 -8.94 -4.09
CA LYS A 19 -20.10 -10.18 -3.49
C LYS A 19 -21.61 -10.16 -3.25
N GLU A 20 -22.20 -11.34 -3.03
CA GLU A 20 -23.63 -11.51 -2.77
C GLU A 20 -24.18 -10.66 -1.63
N ASN A 21 -23.37 -10.32 -0.63
CA ASN A 21 -23.75 -9.49 0.51
C ASN A 21 -23.34 -8.04 0.36
N HIS A 22 -23.17 -7.54 -0.86
CA HIS A 22 -22.76 -6.17 -1.20
C HIS A 22 -21.37 -5.76 -0.69
N GLU A 23 -20.55 -6.70 -0.24
CA GLU A 23 -19.16 -6.42 0.08
C GLU A 23 -18.36 -6.16 -1.20
N VAL A 24 -17.52 -5.13 -1.15
CA VAL A 24 -16.64 -4.78 -2.26
C VAL A 24 -15.29 -5.45 -2.09
N ILE A 25 -14.85 -6.15 -3.12
CA ILE A 25 -13.51 -6.72 -3.18
C ILE A 25 -12.84 -6.38 -4.50
N PHE A 26 -11.52 -6.33 -4.49
CA PHE A 26 -10.70 -5.95 -5.63
C PHE A 26 -9.75 -7.10 -6.00
N GLY A 27 -9.39 -7.18 -7.26
CA GLY A 27 -8.45 -8.18 -7.75
C GLY A 27 -9.12 -9.36 -8.42
N PRO A 28 -8.41 -10.49 -8.58
CA PRO A 28 -7.04 -10.69 -8.12
C PRO A 28 -6.02 -9.83 -8.86
N ASN A 29 -4.93 -9.47 -8.18
CA ASN A 29 -3.80 -8.79 -8.79
C ASN A 29 -2.84 -9.78 -9.46
N GLY A 30 -1.66 -9.30 -9.92
CA GLY A 30 -0.67 -10.15 -10.59
C GLY A 30 -0.08 -11.27 -9.73
N GLN A 31 -0.20 -11.18 -8.40
CA GLN A 31 0.17 -12.25 -7.48
C GLN A 31 -0.99 -13.20 -7.17
N GLY A 32 -2.17 -12.96 -7.73
CA GLY A 32 -3.37 -13.71 -7.40
C GLY A 32 -4.04 -13.28 -6.10
N HIS A 33 -3.63 -12.16 -5.52
CA HIS A 33 -4.16 -11.68 -4.25
C HIS A 33 -5.41 -10.82 -4.44
N VAL A 34 -6.39 -11.05 -3.58
CA VAL A 34 -7.64 -10.31 -3.51
C VAL A 34 -7.57 -9.35 -2.33
N TYR A 35 -8.07 -8.14 -2.51
CA TYR A 35 -8.08 -7.09 -1.48
C TYR A 35 -9.51 -6.77 -1.06
N LYS A 36 -9.76 -6.79 0.24
CA LYS A 36 -11.05 -6.44 0.83
C LYS A 36 -10.82 -5.31 1.85
N PRO A 37 -11.32 -4.09 1.60
CA PRO A 37 -11.16 -2.99 2.54
C PRO A 37 -11.76 -3.32 3.90
N ALA A 38 -11.06 -3.00 4.97
CA ALA A 38 -11.57 -3.11 6.32
C ALA A 38 -12.50 -1.91 6.59
N PRO A 39 -13.77 -2.13 6.96
CA PRO A 39 -14.74 -1.02 7.07
C PRO A 39 -14.34 0.05 8.08
N TYR A 40 -13.70 -0.32 9.19
CA TYR A 40 -13.30 0.60 10.24
C TYR A 40 -12.07 1.45 9.91
N HIS A 41 -11.38 1.17 8.80
CA HIS A 41 -10.27 1.97 8.29
C HIS A 41 -10.64 2.81 7.05
N GLY A 42 -11.85 2.68 6.54
CA GLY A 42 -12.28 3.40 5.34
C GLY A 42 -12.26 4.93 5.54
N CYS A 43 -12.15 5.67 4.44
CA CYS A 43 -12.05 7.13 4.49
C CYS A 43 -13.30 7.81 5.08
N LYS A 44 -14.46 7.16 5.03
CA LYS A 44 -15.72 7.63 5.62
C LYS A 44 -16.10 6.88 6.89
N ALA A 45 -15.20 6.05 7.41
CA ALA A 45 -15.46 5.29 8.62
C ALA A 45 -15.60 6.22 9.84
N LYS A 46 -16.34 5.76 10.84
CA LYS A 46 -16.43 6.46 12.12
C LYS A 46 -15.05 6.53 12.78
N LYS A 47 -14.67 7.70 13.28
CA LYS A 47 -13.41 7.88 13.98
C LYS A 47 -13.40 7.04 15.27
N LEU A 48 -12.49 6.08 15.33
CA LEU A 48 -12.24 5.24 16.52
C LEU A 48 -10.85 5.54 17.06
N LYS A 49 -10.70 5.48 18.38
CA LYS A 49 -9.46 5.86 19.09
C LYS A 49 -8.22 5.11 18.58
N ASP A 50 -8.36 3.81 18.31
CA ASP A 50 -7.23 2.94 17.97
C ASP A 50 -7.17 2.59 16.50
N LYS A 51 -7.95 3.26 15.65
CA LYS A 51 -8.04 2.95 14.22
C LYS A 51 -7.71 4.16 13.37
N THR A 52 -6.70 4.04 12.54
CA THR A 52 -6.41 5.02 11.48
C THR A 52 -7.43 4.90 10.37
N ARG A 53 -7.57 5.96 9.58
CA ARG A 53 -8.46 5.96 8.41
C ARG A 53 -7.70 6.40 7.18
N TRP A 54 -7.97 5.73 6.07
CA TRP A 54 -7.44 6.12 4.79
C TRP A 54 -7.88 7.53 4.39
N ILE A 55 -7.00 8.24 3.69
CA ILE A 55 -7.30 9.60 3.22
C ILE A 55 -8.22 9.59 2.01
N ASP A 56 -8.29 8.48 1.29
CA ASP A 56 -9.04 8.35 0.06
C ASP A 56 -9.83 7.03 0.03
N ASP A 57 -10.55 6.77 -1.06
CA ASP A 57 -11.49 5.65 -1.19
C ASP A 57 -10.81 4.28 -1.29
N ALA A 58 -11.65 3.23 -1.41
CA ALA A 58 -11.18 1.86 -1.49
C ALA A 58 -10.36 1.56 -2.76
N ASN A 59 -10.60 2.28 -3.86
CA ASN A 59 -9.77 2.16 -5.06
C ASN A 59 -8.34 2.62 -4.77
N PHE A 60 -8.19 3.69 -4.04
CA PHE A 60 -6.89 4.18 -3.59
C PHE A 60 -6.18 3.16 -2.70
N GLU A 61 -6.89 2.59 -1.71
CA GLU A 61 -6.35 1.55 -0.84
C GLU A 61 -5.76 0.39 -1.65
N PHE A 62 -6.51 -0.10 -2.63
CA PHE A 62 -6.06 -1.20 -3.47
C PHE A 62 -4.83 -0.81 -4.30
N SER A 63 -4.78 0.42 -4.82
CA SER A 63 -3.60 0.89 -5.57
C SER A 63 -2.36 0.96 -4.70
N ILE A 64 -2.49 1.38 -3.45
CA ILE A 64 -1.38 1.40 -2.50
C ILE A 64 -0.91 -0.03 -2.15
N PHE A 65 -1.86 -0.95 -1.95
CA PHE A 65 -1.53 -2.37 -1.76
C PHE A 65 -0.73 -2.92 -2.94
N ASN A 66 -1.14 -2.60 -4.17
CA ASN A 66 -0.47 -3.08 -5.37
C ASN A 66 0.93 -2.48 -5.56
N LEU A 67 1.22 -1.31 -5.01
CA LEU A 67 2.61 -0.82 -4.98
C LEU A 67 3.51 -1.79 -4.21
N ALA A 68 3.06 -2.24 -3.06
CA ALA A 68 3.83 -3.11 -2.18
C ALA A 68 3.89 -4.56 -2.67
N ASP A 69 2.82 -5.04 -3.29
CA ASP A 69 2.65 -6.45 -3.64
C ASP A 69 3.12 -6.80 -5.05
N VAL A 70 2.79 -5.96 -6.04
CA VAL A 70 3.06 -6.26 -7.46
C VAL A 70 3.72 -5.10 -8.19
N HIS A 71 4.03 -4.01 -7.52
CA HIS A 71 4.68 -2.82 -8.08
C HIS A 71 3.92 -2.19 -9.24
N THR A 72 2.59 -2.19 -9.16
CA THR A 72 1.71 -1.59 -10.17
C THR A 72 0.65 -0.71 -9.52
N GLY A 73 -0.10 0.01 -10.33
CA GLY A 73 -1.26 0.80 -9.91
C GLY A 73 -0.99 2.29 -9.78
N LEU A 74 0.19 2.68 -9.38
CA LEU A 74 0.61 4.08 -9.29
C LEU A 74 1.98 4.27 -9.95
N PRO A 75 2.32 5.50 -10.40
CA PRO A 75 3.59 5.74 -11.05
C PRO A 75 4.76 5.47 -10.13
N TYR A 76 5.76 4.77 -10.65
CA TYR A 76 7.07 4.68 -10.03
C TYR A 76 7.94 5.85 -10.44
N PRO A 77 8.91 6.25 -9.60
CA PRO A 77 10.00 7.11 -10.06
C PRO A 77 10.71 6.48 -11.26
N GLU A 78 11.13 7.31 -12.22
CA GLU A 78 11.68 6.86 -13.51
C GLU A 78 12.89 5.93 -13.42
N ASN A 79 13.59 5.93 -12.31
CA ASN A 79 14.85 5.19 -12.15
C ASN A 79 14.72 3.93 -11.31
N ILE A 80 13.50 3.47 -11.02
CA ILE A 80 13.33 2.22 -10.28
C ILE A 80 13.58 1.05 -11.23
N LYS A 81 14.52 0.21 -10.86
CA LYS A 81 14.73 -1.07 -11.53
C LYS A 81 13.54 -1.98 -11.25
N VAL A 82 13.07 -2.71 -12.27
CA VAL A 82 12.04 -3.72 -12.10
C VAL A 82 12.49 -4.70 -11.02
N ILE A 83 11.64 -4.91 -10.03
CA ILE A 83 12.01 -5.69 -8.86
C ILE A 83 11.00 -6.81 -8.69
N ASP A 84 11.53 -8.00 -8.50
CA ASP A 84 10.72 -9.17 -8.15
C ASP A 84 10.37 -9.22 -6.67
N LYS A 85 10.91 -8.30 -5.87
CA LYS A 85 10.77 -8.33 -4.41
C LYS A 85 9.58 -7.50 -3.93
N ARG A 86 8.63 -8.17 -3.30
CA ARG A 86 7.54 -7.53 -2.57
C ARG A 86 8.10 -6.71 -1.40
N TRP A 87 7.39 -5.66 -1.00
CA TRP A 87 7.81 -4.80 0.11
C TRP A 87 7.44 -5.41 1.47
N MET A 88 7.93 -6.61 1.70
CA MET A 88 7.72 -7.33 2.95
C MET A 88 8.58 -6.74 4.06
N ASN A 89 7.97 -6.54 5.25
CA ASN A 89 8.73 -6.11 6.41
C ASN A 89 9.70 -7.20 6.87
N ASP A 90 10.76 -6.78 7.55
CA ASP A 90 11.84 -7.67 8.00
C ASP A 90 11.34 -8.81 8.88
N ASP A 91 10.32 -8.55 9.70
CA ASP A 91 9.70 -9.55 10.58
C ASP A 91 8.79 -10.55 9.85
N GLY A 92 8.54 -10.35 8.56
CA GLY A 92 7.69 -11.22 7.76
C GLY A 92 6.20 -11.15 8.07
N LYS A 93 5.75 -10.15 8.85
CA LYS A 93 4.35 -10.07 9.28
C LYS A 93 3.42 -9.39 8.29
N GLY A 94 3.95 -8.66 7.33
CA GLY A 94 3.14 -7.97 6.34
C GLY A 94 3.95 -7.07 5.43
N LEU A 95 3.25 -6.43 4.51
CA LEU A 95 3.82 -5.49 3.56
C LEU A 95 3.67 -4.06 4.07
N TYR A 96 4.68 -3.23 3.82
CA TYR A 96 4.56 -1.78 3.95
C TYR A 96 4.50 -1.14 2.58
N ALA A 97 3.78 -0.04 2.49
CA ALA A 97 3.77 0.82 1.30
C ALA A 97 4.05 2.26 1.66
N ILE A 98 4.63 2.98 0.72
CA ILE A 98 4.85 4.41 0.76
C ILE A 98 4.60 4.95 -0.63
N PHE A 99 4.09 6.18 -0.74
CA PHE A 99 3.71 6.76 -2.02
C PHE A 99 4.42 8.08 -2.26
N ASN A 100 4.86 8.29 -3.50
CA ASN A 100 5.49 9.53 -3.93
C ASN A 100 6.65 9.94 -3.01
N GLN A 101 7.54 9.00 -2.75
CA GLN A 101 8.72 9.19 -1.88
C GLN A 101 8.37 9.63 -0.44
N GLY A 102 7.16 9.32 0.02
CA GLY A 102 6.68 9.75 1.32
C GLY A 102 6.16 11.17 1.39
N LYS A 103 6.02 11.84 0.24
CA LYS A 103 5.50 13.22 0.17
C LYS A 103 4.00 13.30 0.39
N ASN A 104 3.27 12.22 0.10
CA ASN A 104 1.83 12.18 0.22
C ASN A 104 1.38 11.50 1.50
N LEU A 105 0.31 12.03 2.10
CA LEU A 105 -0.37 11.38 3.19
C LEU A 105 -1.17 10.18 2.65
N LEU A 106 -1.17 9.09 3.41
CA LEU A 106 -2.03 7.94 3.18
C LEU A 106 -3.18 7.88 4.17
N GLY A 107 -3.00 8.46 5.34
CA GLY A 107 -3.99 8.49 6.42
C GLY A 107 -4.40 9.89 6.83
N GLN A 108 -5.56 9.96 7.50
CA GLN A 108 -6.18 11.24 7.87
C GLN A 108 -5.52 11.94 9.07
N THR A 109 -4.69 11.24 9.81
CA THR A 109 -3.99 11.77 10.98
C THR A 109 -2.47 11.86 10.79
N GLY A 110 -2.04 12.07 9.55
CA GLY A 110 -0.64 12.34 9.22
C GLY A 110 0.18 11.12 8.80
N GLU A 111 -0.44 9.95 8.70
CA GLU A 111 0.27 8.74 8.31
C GLU A 111 0.72 8.80 6.85
N ARG A 112 1.98 8.48 6.60
CA ARG A 112 2.59 8.44 5.26
C ARG A 112 2.92 7.03 4.80
N LEU A 113 2.73 6.03 5.68
CA LEU A 113 2.90 4.62 5.39
C LEU A 113 1.57 3.91 5.47
N ALA A 114 1.48 2.77 4.81
CA ALA A 114 0.41 1.81 5.00
C ALA A 114 0.99 0.44 5.30
N PHE A 115 0.28 -0.33 6.11
CA PHE A 115 0.65 -1.69 6.46
C PHE A 115 -0.45 -2.65 6.08
N PHE A 116 -0.06 -3.78 5.50
CA PHE A 116 -0.97 -4.83 5.03
C PHE A 116 -0.53 -6.15 5.67
N PRO A 117 -1.19 -6.57 6.77
CA PRO A 117 -0.85 -7.82 7.44
C PRO A 117 -1.06 -9.01 6.51
N ILE A 118 -0.18 -10.01 6.59
CA ILE A 118 -0.39 -11.26 5.86
C ILE A 118 -1.65 -11.93 6.37
N PRO A 119 -2.61 -12.31 5.49
CA PRO A 119 -3.78 -13.06 5.92
C PRO A 119 -3.40 -14.39 6.56
N PRO A 120 -4.17 -14.89 7.54
CA PRO A 120 -3.89 -16.17 8.19
C PRO A 120 -3.85 -17.35 7.23
N ASN A 121 -4.69 -17.33 6.18
CA ASN A 121 -4.73 -18.33 5.13
C ASN A 121 -4.38 -17.72 3.78
N ALA A 122 -3.69 -18.46 2.93
CA ALA A 122 -3.21 -17.96 1.63
C ALA A 122 -4.36 -17.50 0.70
N GLN A 123 -5.57 -18.00 0.91
CA GLN A 123 -6.74 -17.70 0.09
C GLN A 123 -7.56 -16.52 0.63
N ASP A 124 -7.29 -16.08 1.84
CA ASP A 124 -8.03 -14.98 2.46
C ASP A 124 -7.70 -13.65 1.79
N PRO A 125 -8.67 -12.71 1.74
CA PRO A 125 -8.38 -11.40 1.22
C PRO A 125 -7.37 -10.65 2.07
N TRP A 126 -6.55 -9.85 1.41
CA TRP A 126 -5.69 -8.87 2.06
C TRP A 126 -6.51 -7.64 2.47
N HIS A 127 -6.07 -6.96 3.50
CA HIS A 127 -6.56 -5.65 3.91
C HIS A 127 -5.39 -4.87 4.51
N GLY A 128 -5.59 -3.59 4.76
CA GLY A 128 -4.53 -2.79 5.35
C GLY A 128 -5.02 -1.47 5.91
N TYR A 129 -4.11 -0.73 6.47
CA TYR A 129 -4.41 0.53 7.12
C TYR A 129 -3.20 1.49 7.08
N PRO A 130 -3.47 2.79 7.09
CA PRO A 130 -2.39 3.77 7.24
C PRO A 130 -1.73 3.66 8.60
N THR A 131 -0.43 3.86 8.64
CA THR A 131 0.36 3.73 9.87
C THR A 131 1.59 4.64 9.85
N ASN A 132 2.29 4.67 10.97
CA ASN A 132 3.57 5.36 11.10
C ASN A 132 4.74 4.36 11.01
N SER A 133 5.97 4.87 11.21
CA SER A 133 7.19 4.09 11.05
C SER A 133 7.65 3.36 12.32
N GLN A 134 6.77 3.19 13.30
CA GLN A 134 7.16 2.59 14.58
C GLN A 134 7.76 1.19 14.46
N TYR A 135 7.25 0.37 13.56
CA TYR A 135 7.62 -1.05 13.45
C TYR A 135 8.27 -1.43 12.12
N ILE A 136 8.57 -0.48 11.26
CA ILE A 136 9.20 -0.78 9.98
C ILE A 136 10.65 -1.22 10.19
N GLY A 137 11.05 -2.28 9.48
CA GLY A 137 12.40 -2.83 9.60
C GLY A 137 13.43 -2.09 8.74
N ASP A 138 14.67 -2.10 9.19
CA ASP A 138 15.77 -1.40 8.53
C ASP A 138 16.09 -1.99 7.15
N GLU A 139 15.97 -3.32 6.98
CA GLU A 139 16.24 -3.97 5.70
C GLU A 139 15.30 -3.48 4.59
N LEU A 140 14.02 -3.36 4.89
CA LEU A 140 13.04 -2.82 3.94
C LEU A 140 13.34 -1.37 3.60
N VAL A 141 13.67 -0.56 4.61
CA VAL A 141 14.01 0.85 4.43
C VAL A 141 15.26 0.99 3.56
N GLU A 142 16.30 0.20 3.80
CA GLU A 142 17.52 0.15 2.99
C GLU A 142 17.20 -0.25 1.54
N HIS A 143 16.33 -1.24 1.37
CA HIS A 143 15.90 -1.67 0.05
C HIS A 143 15.21 -0.52 -0.70
N TRP A 144 14.24 0.14 -0.06
CA TRP A 144 13.56 1.28 -0.66
C TRP A 144 14.51 2.39 -1.08
N TYR A 145 15.49 2.69 -0.23
CA TYR A 145 16.49 3.72 -0.55
C TYR A 145 17.37 3.30 -1.73
N SER A 146 17.80 2.06 -1.76
CA SER A 146 18.66 1.53 -2.83
C SER A 146 18.01 1.57 -4.22
N ILE A 147 16.68 1.54 -4.29
CA ILE A 147 15.91 1.53 -5.53
C ILE A 147 15.16 2.83 -5.78
N ASN A 148 15.48 3.89 -5.04
CA ASN A 148 14.90 5.24 -5.20
C ASN A 148 13.39 5.35 -4.92
N VAL A 149 12.84 4.46 -4.12
CA VAL A 149 11.44 4.58 -3.65
C VAL A 149 11.30 5.75 -2.70
N ILE A 150 12.33 6.03 -1.91
CA ILE A 150 12.35 7.10 -0.92
C ILE A 150 13.57 8.01 -1.11
N SER A 151 13.40 9.27 -0.73
CA SER A 151 14.50 10.25 -0.70
C SER A 151 15.40 10.01 0.52
N LYS A 152 16.57 10.63 0.52
CA LYS A 152 17.52 10.57 1.64
C LYS A 152 16.90 11.09 2.95
N GLY A 153 16.12 12.17 2.87
CA GLY A 153 15.44 12.72 4.05
C GLY A 153 14.43 11.75 4.66
N ILE A 154 13.62 11.11 3.81
CA ILE A 154 12.66 10.09 4.26
C ILE A 154 13.39 8.86 4.80
N TYR A 155 14.44 8.41 4.12
CA TYR A 155 15.30 7.30 4.58
C TYR A 155 15.77 7.52 6.02
N ARG A 156 16.31 8.69 6.31
CA ARG A 156 16.80 9.02 7.66
C ARG A 156 15.67 9.02 8.70
N LYS A 157 14.50 9.56 8.35
CA LYS A 157 13.33 9.58 9.24
C LYS A 157 12.82 8.17 9.52
N LEU A 158 12.78 7.32 8.51
CA LEU A 158 12.34 5.93 8.67
C LEU A 158 13.27 5.13 9.58
N LEU A 159 14.59 5.28 9.41
CA LEU A 159 15.56 4.64 10.29
C LEU A 159 15.45 5.08 11.75
N LYS A 160 15.01 6.32 11.98
CA LYS A 160 14.76 6.86 13.32
C LYS A 160 13.34 6.60 13.84
N HIS A 161 12.48 5.98 13.02
CA HIS A 161 11.08 5.71 13.36
C HIS A 161 10.27 6.97 13.70
N ILE A 162 10.50 8.06 12.96
CA ILE A 162 9.87 9.36 13.18
C ILE A 162 9.05 9.87 11.99
N LEU A 163 8.71 9.00 11.06
CA LEU A 163 7.85 9.34 9.93
C LEU A 163 6.39 9.02 10.26
#